data_15f8f4b99efed0ed5a19e9d013908ef5
#
_entry.id   15f8f4b99efed0ed5a19e9d013908ef5
#
_cell.length_a   1.000
_cell.length_b   1.000
_cell.length_c   1.000
_cell.angle_alpha   90.00
_cell.angle_beta   90.00
_cell.angle_gamma   90.00
#
_symmetry.space_group_name_H-M   'P 1'
#
loop_
_entity.id
_entity.type
_entity.pdbx_description
1 polymer ?
#
loop_
_entity_poly.entity_id
_entity_poly.type
_entity_poly.pdbx_seq_one_letter_code
_entity_poly.pdbx_strand_id
1 'polypeptide(L)'
;SSAYPELDYESLVKPEYLPLLEELEKGCMGHIFEVFNPIPYEEFLTVDDIFSLPDWNARLTENDTNQRKLQVPTVILHATDDEQIPFIASQLLLGQLCAFADSAPIELREYPGVNHGASVIAYWDDLISWSDERINGAPANDQCN
;
A
#
# COMPACT_ATOMS: atom_id res chain seq x y z
N SER A 1 8.48 17.65 5.15
CA SER A 1 7.15 17.15 5.48
C SER A 1 6.80 17.45 6.93
N SER A 2 5.55 17.86 7.20
CA SER A 2 5.08 18.12 8.56
C SER A 2 4.90 16.84 9.39
N ALA A 3 4.75 15.68 8.76
CA ALA A 3 4.53 14.40 9.44
C ALA A 3 5.82 13.83 10.07
N TYR A 4 6.93 13.95 9.36
CA TYR A 4 8.24 13.43 9.78
C TYR A 4 9.31 14.51 9.53
N PRO A 5 9.43 15.50 10.42
CA PRO A 5 10.33 16.64 10.23
C PRO A 5 11.82 16.26 10.28
N GLU A 6 12.14 15.08 10.82
CA GLU A 6 13.49 14.54 10.85
C GLU A 6 13.96 13.95 9.51
N LEU A 7 13.03 13.66 8.58
CA LEU A 7 13.38 13.12 7.26
C LEU A 7 13.81 14.25 6.31
N ASP A 8 15.03 14.15 5.86
CA ASP A 8 15.61 15.07 4.89
C ASP A 8 15.40 14.59 3.46
N TYR A 9 14.39 15.16 2.80
CA TYR A 9 14.08 14.85 1.38
C TYR A 9 15.12 15.41 0.42
N GLU A 10 15.76 16.54 0.77
CA GLU A 10 16.76 17.17 -0.08
C GLU A 10 18.01 16.29 -0.19
N SER A 11 18.35 15.55 0.85
CA SER A 11 19.46 14.60 0.81
C SER A 11 19.10 13.29 0.08
N LEU A 12 17.81 12.93 0.00
CA LEU A 12 17.34 11.72 -0.64
C LEU A 12 17.21 11.85 -2.16
N VAL A 13 16.83 13.02 -2.64
CA VAL A 13 16.55 13.28 -4.06
C VAL A 13 17.77 13.95 -4.69
N LYS A 14 18.16 13.49 -5.90
CA LYS A 14 19.28 14.14 -6.61
C LYS A 14 18.97 15.59 -6.92
N PRO A 15 19.97 16.50 -6.82
CA PRO A 15 19.77 17.94 -6.91
C PRO A 15 19.02 18.43 -8.17
N GLU A 16 19.21 17.75 -9.30
CA GLU A 16 18.54 18.07 -10.55
C GLU A 16 17.03 17.85 -10.53
N TYR A 17 16.54 16.99 -9.60
CA TYR A 17 15.12 16.66 -9.45
C TYR A 17 14.44 17.39 -8.29
N LEU A 18 15.18 18.07 -7.43
CA LEU A 18 14.59 18.81 -6.29
C LEU A 18 13.49 19.80 -6.71
N PRO A 19 13.63 20.54 -7.82
CA PRO A 19 12.54 21.45 -8.26
C PRO A 19 11.24 20.72 -8.59
N LEU A 20 11.28 19.41 -8.95
CA LEU A 20 10.08 18.63 -9.23
C LEU A 20 9.27 18.30 -7.98
N LEU A 21 9.87 18.35 -6.79
CA LEU A 21 9.14 18.10 -5.53
C LEU A 21 8.03 19.15 -5.30
N GLU A 22 8.19 20.36 -5.84
CA GLU A 22 7.15 21.39 -5.79
C GLU A 22 5.90 21.00 -6.60
N GLU A 23 6.04 20.11 -7.60
CA GLU A 23 4.92 19.64 -8.41
C GLU A 23 3.98 18.73 -7.61
N LEU A 24 4.47 18.08 -6.52
CA LEU A 24 3.65 17.26 -5.65
C LEU A 24 2.51 18.03 -4.97
N GLU A 25 2.68 19.33 -4.78
CA GLU A 25 1.70 20.22 -4.15
C GLU A 25 0.72 20.85 -5.16
N LYS A 26 1.02 20.77 -6.47
CA LYS A 26 0.28 21.50 -7.53
C LYS A 26 -0.86 20.72 -8.14
N GLY A 27 -0.91 19.39 -7.96
CA GLY A 27 -1.90 18.57 -8.66
C GLY A 27 -2.27 17.27 -7.94
N CYS A 28 -3.31 16.62 -8.49
CA CYS A 28 -3.71 15.27 -8.08
C CYS A 28 -2.85 14.20 -8.76
N MET A 29 -3.10 12.92 -8.45
CA MET A 29 -2.33 11.76 -8.92
C MET A 29 -2.02 11.77 -10.43
N GLY A 30 -2.97 12.18 -11.29
CA GLY A 30 -2.74 12.26 -12.72
C GLY A 30 -1.58 13.20 -13.09
N HIS A 31 -1.51 14.38 -12.47
CA HIS A 31 -0.41 15.32 -12.66
C HIS A 31 0.92 14.74 -12.14
N ILE A 32 0.89 14.09 -10.98
CA ILE A 32 2.08 13.46 -10.40
C ILE A 32 2.62 12.38 -11.34
N PHE A 33 1.76 11.54 -11.90
CA PHE A 33 2.18 10.53 -12.89
C PHE A 33 2.78 11.15 -14.16
N GLU A 34 2.20 12.22 -14.68
CA GLU A 34 2.77 12.90 -15.85
C GLU A 34 4.19 13.44 -15.60
N VAL A 35 4.45 13.95 -14.39
CA VAL A 35 5.75 14.51 -14.02
C VAL A 35 6.78 13.42 -13.70
N PHE A 36 6.41 12.40 -12.93
CA PHE A 36 7.37 11.47 -12.35
C PHE A 36 7.50 10.14 -13.11
N ASN A 37 6.47 9.62 -13.78
CA ASN A 37 6.57 8.37 -14.54
C ASN A 37 7.69 8.30 -15.58
N PRO A 38 8.08 9.42 -16.24
CA PRO A 38 9.20 9.37 -17.18
C PRO A 38 10.57 9.19 -16.52
N ILE A 39 10.66 9.33 -15.20
CA ILE A 39 11.94 9.29 -14.47
C ILE A 39 12.09 7.92 -13.81
N PRO A 40 13.10 7.11 -14.19
CA PRO A 40 13.40 5.87 -13.50
C PRO A 40 13.71 6.13 -12.01
N TYR A 41 13.23 5.24 -11.14
CA TYR A 41 13.43 5.35 -9.70
C TYR A 41 14.91 5.47 -9.33
N GLU A 42 15.78 4.70 -9.98
CA GLU A 42 17.23 4.68 -9.76
C GLU A 42 17.91 6.00 -10.20
N GLU A 43 17.28 6.74 -11.10
CA GLU A 43 17.78 8.04 -11.51
C GLU A 43 17.36 9.16 -10.58
N PHE A 44 16.24 9.00 -9.88
CA PHE A 44 15.65 10.02 -9.03
C PHE A 44 16.33 10.12 -7.66
N LEU A 45 16.69 8.98 -7.04
CA LEU A 45 17.24 8.95 -5.70
C LEU A 45 18.76 9.00 -5.67
N THR A 46 19.30 9.52 -4.55
CA THR A 46 20.74 9.54 -4.25
C THR A 46 21.27 8.20 -3.76
N VAL A 47 20.37 7.26 -3.44
CA VAL A 47 20.69 5.93 -2.92
C VAL A 47 19.97 4.86 -3.73
N ASP A 48 20.57 3.69 -3.86
CA ASP A 48 19.99 2.55 -4.56
C ASP A 48 18.87 1.86 -3.74
N ASP A 49 18.97 1.96 -2.40
CA ASP A 49 18.01 1.37 -1.47
C ASP A 49 17.70 2.32 -0.33
N ILE A 50 16.47 2.83 -0.30
CA ILE A 50 15.98 3.72 0.75
C ILE A 50 15.96 3.06 2.13
N PHE A 51 15.81 1.73 2.21
CA PHE A 51 15.84 0.98 3.47
C PHE A 51 17.25 0.93 4.08
N SER A 52 18.29 1.25 3.31
CA SER A 52 19.65 1.41 3.82
C SER A 52 19.83 2.64 4.72
N LEU A 53 18.89 3.60 4.66
CA LEU A 53 18.89 4.83 5.45
C LEU A 53 18.11 4.61 6.75
N PRO A 54 18.74 4.66 7.94
CA PRO A 54 18.11 4.26 9.20
C PRO A 54 16.82 5.02 9.52
N ASP A 55 16.79 6.34 9.34
CA ASP A 55 15.62 7.17 9.65
C ASP A 55 14.45 6.88 8.70
N TRP A 56 14.73 6.71 7.42
CA TRP A 56 13.75 6.31 6.41
C TRP A 56 13.22 4.90 6.68
N ASN A 57 14.12 3.95 6.93
CA ASN A 57 13.74 2.58 7.25
C ASN A 57 12.84 2.52 8.49
N ALA A 58 13.17 3.26 9.54
CA ALA A 58 12.35 3.32 10.75
C ALA A 58 10.92 3.79 10.45
N ARG A 59 10.75 4.83 9.64
CA ARG A 59 9.43 5.36 9.29
C ARG A 59 8.66 4.48 8.32
N LEU A 60 9.33 3.90 7.34
CA LEU A 60 8.71 2.92 6.44
C LEU A 60 8.23 1.70 7.22
N THR A 61 9.05 1.17 8.12
CA THR A 61 8.66 0.04 8.97
C THR A 61 7.51 0.39 9.93
N GLU A 62 7.52 1.58 10.55
CA GLU A 62 6.43 2.03 11.42
C GLU A 62 5.08 2.09 10.70
N ASN A 63 5.09 2.44 9.41
CA ASN A 63 3.89 2.57 8.58
C ASN A 63 3.52 1.27 7.85
N ASP A 64 4.31 0.22 7.99
CA ASP A 64 3.99 -1.06 7.37
C ASP A 64 2.80 -1.72 8.08
N THR A 65 1.82 -2.14 7.31
CA THR A 65 0.57 -2.74 7.80
C THR A 65 0.76 -4.12 8.41
N ASN A 66 1.90 -4.77 8.15
CA ASN A 66 2.21 -6.12 8.64
C ASN A 66 2.79 -6.18 10.06
N GLN A 67 2.94 -5.04 10.75
CA GLN A 67 3.64 -4.96 12.04
C GLN A 67 2.78 -5.35 13.25
N ARG A 68 1.50 -5.59 13.06
CA ARG A 68 0.56 -5.81 14.18
C ARG A 68 -0.46 -6.90 13.82
N LYS A 69 -0.83 -7.69 14.85
CA LYS A 69 -1.97 -8.60 14.71
C LYS A 69 -3.26 -7.83 14.50
N LEU A 70 -4.16 -8.41 13.73
CA LEU A 70 -5.47 -7.84 13.48
C LEU A 70 -6.33 -7.90 14.76
N GLN A 71 -7.06 -6.82 15.03
CA GLN A 71 -7.98 -6.71 16.17
C GLN A 71 -9.43 -6.94 15.76
N VAL A 72 -9.72 -6.83 14.48
CA VAL A 72 -11.06 -6.97 13.88
C VAL A 72 -10.97 -7.81 12.62
N PRO A 73 -12.07 -8.48 12.24
CA PRO A 73 -12.13 -9.16 10.95
C PRO A 73 -11.74 -8.25 9.80
N THR A 74 -10.91 -8.75 8.90
CA THR A 74 -10.33 -7.96 7.81
C THR A 74 -10.54 -8.67 6.49
N VAL A 75 -10.84 -7.93 5.43
CA VAL A 75 -10.82 -8.42 4.06
C VAL A 75 -9.83 -7.60 3.22
N ILE A 76 -9.02 -8.30 2.44
CA ILE A 76 -8.19 -7.73 1.39
C ILE A 76 -8.89 -8.01 0.07
N LEU A 77 -9.18 -6.98 -0.71
CA LEU A 77 -9.76 -7.09 -2.04
C LEU A 77 -8.70 -6.66 -3.05
N HIS A 78 -8.28 -7.55 -3.97
CA HIS A 78 -7.20 -7.23 -4.89
C HIS A 78 -7.44 -7.77 -6.30
N ALA A 79 -7.18 -6.92 -7.27
CA ALA A 79 -7.25 -7.21 -8.70
C ALA A 79 -5.99 -7.98 -9.14
N THR A 80 -6.14 -9.10 -9.86
CA THR A 80 -4.97 -9.92 -10.23
C THR A 80 -4.11 -9.29 -11.32
N ASP A 81 -4.71 -8.42 -12.13
CA ASP A 81 -4.05 -7.72 -13.24
C ASP A 81 -3.70 -6.27 -12.87
N ASP A 82 -3.55 -6.00 -11.57
CA ASP A 82 -3.12 -4.70 -11.06
C ASP A 82 -1.66 -4.44 -11.45
N GLU A 83 -1.49 -3.48 -12.37
CA GLU A 83 -0.19 -3.10 -12.91
C GLU A 83 0.58 -2.09 -12.05
N GLN A 84 -0.07 -1.53 -11.02
CA GLN A 84 0.55 -0.55 -10.12
C GLN A 84 0.98 -1.19 -8.80
N ILE A 85 0.13 -2.04 -8.23
CA ILE A 85 0.42 -2.79 -7.01
C ILE A 85 0.35 -4.28 -7.35
N PRO A 86 1.49 -4.97 -7.50
CA PRO A 86 1.49 -6.38 -7.87
C PRO A 86 0.68 -7.24 -6.88
N PHE A 87 -0.18 -8.12 -7.39
CA PHE A 87 -1.05 -8.99 -6.59
C PHE A 87 -0.29 -9.81 -5.54
N ILE A 88 0.96 -10.21 -5.83
CA ILE A 88 1.83 -10.91 -4.89
C ILE A 88 2.01 -10.15 -3.56
N ALA A 89 1.94 -8.82 -3.57
CA ALA A 89 2.08 -8.02 -2.35
C ALA A 89 0.95 -8.34 -1.34
N SER A 90 -0.29 -8.51 -1.80
CA SER A 90 -1.41 -8.90 -0.94
C SER A 90 -1.33 -10.35 -0.46
N GLN A 91 -0.79 -11.26 -1.28
CA GLN A 91 -0.54 -12.64 -0.86
C GLN A 91 0.53 -12.70 0.24
N LEU A 92 1.61 -11.93 0.10
CA LEU A 92 2.64 -11.80 1.12
C LEU A 92 2.10 -11.18 2.41
N LEU A 93 1.30 -10.11 2.30
CA LEU A 93 0.66 -9.47 3.44
C LEU A 93 -0.25 -10.43 4.20
N LEU A 94 -1.10 -11.20 3.49
CA LEU A 94 -1.92 -12.24 4.10
C LEU A 94 -1.06 -13.22 4.90
N GLY A 95 0.01 -13.76 4.29
CA GLY A 95 0.91 -14.70 4.97
C GLY A 95 1.57 -14.12 6.22
N GLN A 96 1.98 -12.86 6.16
CA GLN A 96 2.59 -12.15 7.29
C GLN A 96 1.59 -11.92 8.43
N LEU A 97 0.36 -11.52 8.12
CA LEU A 97 -0.69 -11.30 9.12
C LEU A 97 -1.17 -12.61 9.75
N CYS A 98 -1.20 -13.70 8.99
CA CYS A 98 -1.49 -15.04 9.50
C CYS A 98 -0.43 -15.57 10.50
N ALA A 99 0.79 -15.03 10.47
CA ALA A 99 1.83 -15.45 11.42
C ALA A 99 1.60 -14.96 12.86
N PHE A 100 0.71 -13.98 13.06
CA PHE A 100 0.39 -13.50 14.40
C PHE A 100 -0.58 -14.43 15.12
N ALA A 101 -0.18 -14.94 16.30
CA ALA A 101 -1.06 -15.70 17.15
C ALA A 101 -2.25 -14.85 17.64
N ASP A 102 -3.43 -15.47 17.74
CA ASP A 102 -4.68 -14.81 18.19
C ASP A 102 -5.05 -13.55 17.37
N SER A 103 -4.70 -13.51 16.11
CA SER A 103 -5.15 -12.49 15.17
C SER A 103 -6.64 -12.66 14.85
N ALA A 104 -7.35 -11.57 14.60
CA ALA A 104 -8.71 -11.66 14.09
C ALA A 104 -8.73 -12.26 12.68
N PRO A 105 -9.85 -12.88 12.25
CA PRO A 105 -9.98 -13.49 10.93
C PRO A 105 -9.59 -12.55 9.78
N ILE A 106 -8.94 -13.12 8.76
CA ILE A 106 -8.58 -12.40 7.54
C ILE A 106 -8.86 -13.25 6.30
N GLU A 107 -9.35 -12.61 5.26
CA GLU A 107 -9.50 -13.21 3.93
C GLU A 107 -8.96 -12.30 2.83
N LEU A 108 -8.42 -12.92 1.76
CA LEU A 108 -8.03 -12.25 0.51
C LEU A 108 -9.01 -12.71 -0.58
N ARG A 109 -9.68 -11.75 -1.23
CA ARG A 109 -10.52 -11.98 -2.40
C ARG A 109 -9.84 -11.48 -3.65
N GLU A 110 -9.74 -12.36 -4.63
CA GLU A 110 -9.08 -12.12 -5.90
C GLU A 110 -10.10 -11.74 -6.97
N TYR A 111 -9.75 -10.76 -7.80
CA TYR A 111 -10.58 -10.31 -8.93
C TYR A 111 -9.81 -10.51 -10.24
N PRO A 112 -9.97 -11.68 -10.88
CA PRO A 112 -9.23 -12.01 -12.09
C PRO A 112 -9.58 -11.10 -13.27
N GLY A 113 -8.54 -10.65 -14.00
CA GLY A 113 -8.71 -9.83 -15.21
C GLY A 113 -9.07 -8.37 -14.92
N VAL A 114 -9.02 -7.93 -13.66
CA VAL A 114 -9.30 -6.56 -13.26
C VAL A 114 -7.96 -5.82 -13.06
N ASN A 115 -7.82 -4.64 -13.65
CA ASN A 115 -6.66 -3.77 -13.50
C ASN A 115 -6.84 -2.78 -12.34
N HIS A 116 -5.77 -2.03 -12.01
CA HIS A 116 -5.78 -1.06 -10.91
C HIS A 116 -6.94 -0.06 -11.01
N GLY A 117 -7.12 0.57 -12.17
CA GLY A 117 -8.11 1.63 -12.36
C GLY A 117 -9.57 1.16 -12.25
N ALA A 118 -9.85 -0.10 -12.57
CA ALA A 118 -11.19 -0.69 -12.48
C ALA A 118 -11.49 -1.34 -11.12
N SER A 119 -10.48 -1.52 -10.29
CA SER A 119 -10.51 -2.32 -9.07
C SER A 119 -11.61 -1.89 -8.09
N VAL A 120 -11.71 -0.60 -7.78
CA VAL A 120 -12.68 -0.09 -6.81
C VAL A 120 -14.12 -0.38 -7.25
N ILE A 121 -14.41 -0.28 -8.54
CA ILE A 121 -15.76 -0.57 -9.08
C ILE A 121 -16.02 -2.08 -8.99
N ALA A 122 -15.03 -2.91 -9.31
CA ALA A 122 -15.17 -4.36 -9.24
C ALA A 122 -15.40 -4.88 -7.82
N TYR A 123 -14.82 -4.23 -6.81
CA TYR A 123 -14.95 -4.64 -5.40
C TYR A 123 -16.21 -4.12 -4.72
N TRP A 124 -16.88 -3.11 -5.26
CA TRP A 124 -17.84 -2.30 -4.53
C TRP A 124 -18.97 -3.12 -3.89
N ASP A 125 -19.61 -3.97 -4.64
CA ASP A 125 -20.74 -4.78 -4.15
C ASP A 125 -20.28 -5.78 -3.07
N ASP A 126 -19.11 -6.40 -3.28
CA ASP A 126 -18.51 -7.32 -2.31
C ASP A 126 -18.11 -6.59 -1.02
N LEU A 127 -17.54 -5.40 -1.14
CA LEU A 127 -17.16 -4.59 0.03
C LEU A 127 -18.37 -4.22 0.87
N ILE A 128 -19.46 -3.77 0.23
CA ILE A 128 -20.71 -3.41 0.92
C ILE A 128 -21.35 -4.64 1.57
N SER A 129 -21.48 -5.74 0.83
CA SER A 129 -22.04 -6.99 1.35
C SER A 129 -21.24 -7.54 2.54
N TRP A 130 -19.92 -7.58 2.40
CA TRP A 130 -19.03 -8.03 3.48
C TRP A 130 -19.16 -7.14 4.73
N SER A 131 -19.23 -5.82 4.54
CA SER A 131 -19.38 -4.87 5.65
C SER A 131 -20.73 -5.04 6.37
N ASP A 132 -21.82 -5.18 5.63
CA ASP A 132 -23.16 -5.40 6.17
C ASP A 132 -23.22 -6.70 6.99
N GLU A 133 -22.60 -7.77 6.50
CA GLU A 133 -22.51 -9.04 7.23
C GLU A 133 -21.79 -8.87 8.57
N ARG A 134 -20.68 -8.12 8.61
CA ARG A 134 -19.92 -7.88 9.86
C ARG A 134 -20.71 -7.01 10.84
N ILE A 135 -21.38 -5.96 10.36
CA ILE A 135 -22.24 -5.09 11.18
C ILE A 135 -23.38 -5.90 11.81
N ASN A 136 -23.91 -6.88 11.07
CA ASN A 136 -24.98 -7.76 11.55
C ASN A 136 -24.49 -8.98 12.36
N GLY A 137 -23.21 -9.06 12.68
CA GLY A 137 -22.61 -10.07 13.53
C GLY A 137 -22.40 -11.44 12.87
N ALA A 138 -22.44 -11.51 11.54
CA ALA A 138 -22.07 -12.73 10.84
C ALA A 138 -20.56 -13.03 11.01
N PRO A 139 -20.15 -14.32 11.16
CA PRO A 139 -18.74 -14.64 11.29
C PRO A 139 -17.98 -14.32 10.01
N ALA A 140 -16.73 -13.85 10.14
CA ALA A 140 -15.83 -13.68 9.01
C ALA A 140 -15.19 -15.02 8.62
N ASN A 141 -14.90 -15.17 7.34
CA ASN A 141 -14.03 -16.23 6.87
C ASN A 141 -12.59 -15.99 7.34
N ASP A 142 -11.85 -17.08 7.60
CA ASP A 142 -10.45 -17.00 8.03
C ASP A 142 -9.60 -17.91 7.15
N GLN A 143 -8.71 -17.32 6.37
CA GLN A 143 -7.79 -18.04 5.48
C GLN A 143 -6.47 -18.45 6.17
N CYS A 144 -6.29 -18.12 7.46
CA CYS A 144 -5.12 -18.53 8.22
C CYS A 144 -5.25 -19.94 8.83
N ASN A 145 -6.45 -20.53 8.84
CA ASN A 145 -6.76 -21.83 9.44
C ASN A 145 -7.14 -22.88 8.40
#